data_eba4ce82cd34f109ac4054d6522f875b
#
_entry.id   eba4ce82cd34f109ac4054d6522f875b
#
_cell.length_a   1.000
_cell.length_b   1.000
_cell.length_c   1.000
_cell.angle_alpha   90.00
_cell.angle_beta   90.00
_cell.angle_gamma   90.00
#
_symmetry.space_group_name_H-M   'P 1'
#
loop_
_entity.id
_entity.type
_entity.pdbx_description
1 polymer ?
#
loop_
_entity_poly.entity_id
_entity_poly.type
_entity_poly.pdbx_seq_one_letter_code
_entity_poly.pdbx_strand_id
1 'polypeptide(L)'
;MYWEFSERGIVFFPDPHLIGNPGDYGLEYEEVYFEAEDGVRLHGWWVPKDGAPVFLWFHGNAGNISHRLENINLLHQLAEVQVFIFDYREYGKSEGLICREGTYKDSAAAYRYVTATRGIDPADLVLFGRSLGTALAVDLAARLPCRSLIIESPFTNSSDMAKLFLPFMFDWRPRIPYDNLGKIDKIRVPLLIIHGS
;
A
#
# COMPACT_ATOMS: atom_id res chain seq x y z
N MET A 1 -2.70 14.88 19.86
CA MET A 1 -1.91 13.83 20.55
C MET A 1 -2.77 12.69 21.12
N TYR A 2 -3.79 12.93 21.96
CA TYR A 2 -4.63 11.86 22.55
C TYR A 2 -5.46 11.05 21.52
N TRP A 3 -5.91 11.65 20.43
CA TRP A 3 -6.76 11.00 19.41
C TRP A 3 -5.97 10.11 18.45
N GLU A 4 -4.73 10.44 18.13
CA GLU A 4 -3.87 9.62 17.27
C GLU A 4 -3.49 8.29 17.94
N PHE A 5 -3.30 8.30 19.26
CA PHE A 5 -3.04 7.08 20.04
C PHE A 5 -4.26 6.14 20.09
N SER A 6 -5.48 6.70 20.11
CA SER A 6 -6.71 5.89 20.12
C SER A 6 -7.05 5.31 18.75
N GLU A 7 -6.73 6.01 17.65
CA GLU A 7 -6.91 5.48 16.28
C GLU A 7 -6.03 4.26 16.01
N ARG A 8 -4.81 4.25 16.54
CA ARG A 8 -3.82 3.22 16.28
C ARG A 8 -4.30 1.82 16.65
N GLY A 9 -4.98 1.65 17.76
CA GLY A 9 -5.52 0.35 18.20
C GLY A 9 -6.89 -0.01 17.61
N ILE A 10 -7.54 0.89 16.88
CA ILE A 10 -8.87 0.69 16.32
C ILE A 10 -8.82 0.53 14.79
N VAL A 11 -7.91 1.28 14.14
CA VAL A 11 -7.82 1.35 12.68
C VAL A 11 -6.72 0.47 12.12
N PHE A 12 -5.57 0.35 12.80
CA PHE A 12 -4.41 -0.37 12.29
C PHE A 12 -4.14 -1.64 13.08
N PHE A 13 -3.80 -2.71 12.36
CA PHE A 13 -3.52 -4.03 12.92
C PHE A 13 -2.19 -4.58 12.40
N PRO A 14 -1.06 -3.92 12.76
CA PRO A 14 0.27 -4.38 12.35
C PRO A 14 0.65 -5.68 13.05
N ASP A 15 1.32 -6.57 12.32
CA ASP A 15 2.00 -7.74 12.86
C ASP A 15 3.49 -7.60 12.56
N PRO A 16 4.38 -7.57 13.57
CA PRO A 16 5.82 -7.48 13.36
C PRO A 16 6.47 -8.80 12.91
N HIS A 17 5.75 -9.93 12.99
CA HIS A 17 6.31 -11.25 12.71
C HIS A 17 6.03 -11.67 11.27
N LEU A 18 7.10 -11.89 10.50
CA LEU A 18 7.00 -12.48 9.17
C LEU A 18 6.79 -14.00 9.31
N ILE A 19 5.82 -14.54 8.55
CA ILE A 19 5.50 -15.98 8.55
C ILE A 19 6.20 -16.74 7.42
N GLY A 20 6.93 -16.04 6.54
CA GLY A 20 7.65 -16.62 5.40
C GLY A 20 8.21 -15.52 4.48
N ASN A 21 8.67 -15.92 3.31
CA ASN A 21 9.23 -15.02 2.28
C ASN A 21 8.94 -15.57 0.86
N PRO A 22 9.16 -14.78 -0.21
CA PRO A 22 8.89 -15.23 -1.57
C PRO A 22 9.66 -16.49 -2.01
N GLY A 23 10.83 -16.74 -1.41
CA GLY A 23 11.61 -17.96 -1.66
C GLY A 23 10.90 -19.24 -1.25
N ASP A 24 9.96 -19.20 -0.30
CA ASP A 24 9.15 -20.35 0.11
C ASP A 24 8.21 -20.82 -1.03
N TYR A 25 7.96 -19.94 -2.01
CA TYR A 25 7.21 -20.21 -3.24
C TYR A 25 8.13 -20.42 -4.46
N GLY A 26 9.44 -20.52 -4.24
CA GLY A 26 10.44 -20.69 -5.31
C GLY A 26 10.65 -19.43 -6.15
N LEU A 27 10.27 -18.26 -5.67
CA LEU A 27 10.47 -17.00 -6.34
C LEU A 27 11.84 -16.40 -5.94
N GLU A 28 12.59 -15.92 -6.93
CA GLU A 28 13.72 -15.03 -6.66
C GLU A 28 13.19 -13.70 -6.10
N TYR A 29 13.88 -13.15 -5.12
CA TYR A 29 13.53 -11.86 -4.53
C TYR A 29 14.71 -11.16 -3.89
N GLU A 30 14.59 -9.85 -3.75
CA GLU A 30 15.52 -9.02 -3.00
C GLU A 30 14.80 -8.49 -1.75
N GLU A 31 15.43 -8.62 -0.59
CA GLU A 31 15.00 -7.92 0.62
C GLU A 31 15.46 -6.47 0.53
N VAL A 32 14.52 -5.53 0.62
CA VAL A 32 14.74 -4.12 0.34
C VAL A 32 14.50 -3.30 1.59
N TYR A 33 15.39 -2.34 1.84
CA TYR A 33 15.22 -1.29 2.85
C TYR A 33 15.35 0.09 2.21
N PHE A 34 14.45 1.00 2.55
CA PHE A 34 14.46 2.39 2.07
C PHE A 34 13.87 3.31 3.13
N GLU A 35 14.04 4.63 2.99
CA GLU A 35 13.64 5.58 4.01
C GLU A 35 12.50 6.49 3.55
N ALA A 36 11.55 6.72 4.43
CA ALA A 36 10.55 7.76 4.30
C ALA A 36 11.20 9.15 4.54
N GLU A 37 10.53 10.22 4.12
CA GLU A 37 11.05 11.60 4.22
C GLU A 37 11.35 12.04 5.65
N ASP A 38 10.75 11.40 6.64
CA ASP A 38 10.94 11.65 8.07
C ASP A 38 11.96 10.68 8.72
N GLY A 39 12.76 9.97 7.90
CA GLY A 39 13.84 9.09 8.33
C GLY A 39 13.37 7.72 8.83
N VAL A 40 12.10 7.40 8.71
CA VAL A 40 11.58 6.06 9.09
C VAL A 40 12.06 5.05 8.06
N ARG A 41 12.76 4.00 8.53
CA ARG A 41 13.24 2.91 7.70
C ARG A 41 12.15 1.90 7.44
N LEU A 42 11.88 1.65 6.16
CA LEU A 42 10.84 0.76 5.67
C LEU A 42 11.46 -0.49 5.04
N HIS A 43 10.75 -1.60 5.16
CA HIS A 43 11.13 -2.90 4.64
C HIS A 43 10.17 -3.32 3.52
N GLY A 44 10.69 -4.04 2.53
CA GLY A 44 9.88 -4.59 1.44
C GLY A 44 10.59 -5.70 0.70
N TRP A 45 9.90 -6.27 -0.27
CA TRP A 45 10.42 -7.28 -1.18
C TRP A 45 10.26 -6.84 -2.62
N TRP A 46 11.34 -6.98 -3.36
CA TRP A 46 11.35 -6.86 -4.81
C TRP A 46 11.40 -8.26 -5.42
N VAL A 47 10.37 -8.65 -6.15
CA VAL A 47 10.30 -9.92 -6.88
C VAL A 47 10.45 -9.59 -8.36
N PRO A 48 11.63 -9.83 -8.97
CA PRO A 48 11.94 -9.44 -10.33
C PRO A 48 11.24 -10.32 -11.36
N LYS A 49 11.00 -9.76 -12.55
CA LYS A 49 10.63 -10.49 -13.77
C LYS A 49 11.06 -9.69 -14.98
N ASP A 50 11.98 -10.24 -15.76
CA ASP A 50 12.60 -9.53 -16.87
C ASP A 50 11.58 -8.99 -17.90
N GLY A 51 11.72 -7.71 -18.23
CA GLY A 51 10.88 -7.04 -19.22
C GLY A 51 9.41 -6.83 -18.84
N ALA A 52 9.02 -7.20 -17.65
CA ALA A 52 7.65 -7.08 -17.16
C ALA A 52 7.38 -5.72 -16.50
N PRO A 53 6.14 -5.20 -16.54
CA PRO A 53 5.77 -4.03 -15.76
C PRO A 53 5.88 -4.28 -14.25
N VAL A 54 6.07 -3.22 -13.48
CA VAL A 54 6.19 -3.29 -12.02
C VAL A 54 4.86 -2.99 -11.35
N PHE A 55 4.41 -3.90 -10.49
CA PHE A 55 3.33 -3.63 -9.55
C PHE A 55 3.92 -3.11 -8.25
N LEU A 56 3.71 -1.82 -7.96
CA LEU A 56 3.92 -1.26 -6.65
C LEU A 56 2.68 -1.51 -5.81
N TRP A 57 2.80 -2.43 -4.86
CA TRP A 57 1.66 -2.95 -4.12
C TRP A 57 1.54 -2.34 -2.73
N PHE A 58 0.41 -1.68 -2.50
CA PHE A 58 -0.05 -1.14 -1.22
C PHE A 58 -1.02 -2.14 -0.59
N HIS A 59 -0.56 -2.89 0.42
CA HIS A 59 -1.33 -3.97 1.03
C HIS A 59 -2.48 -3.46 1.92
N GLY A 60 -3.38 -4.38 2.29
CA GLY A 60 -4.47 -4.10 3.21
C GLY A 60 -4.03 -3.97 4.67
N ASN A 61 -4.94 -3.54 5.52
CA ASN A 61 -4.66 -3.08 6.88
C ASN A 61 -4.00 -4.12 7.80
N ALA A 62 -4.47 -5.38 7.84
CA ALA A 62 -4.01 -6.35 8.84
C ALA A 62 -2.78 -7.15 8.39
N GLY A 63 -1.97 -7.58 9.37
CA GLY A 63 -0.80 -8.44 9.17
C GLY A 63 0.41 -7.68 8.66
N ASN A 64 1.14 -8.25 7.70
CA ASN A 64 2.30 -7.69 7.02
C ASN A 64 2.45 -8.29 5.62
N ILE A 65 3.52 -7.97 4.90
CA ILE A 65 3.73 -8.46 3.52
C ILE A 65 3.82 -9.98 3.41
N SER A 66 4.25 -10.70 4.46
CA SER A 66 4.34 -12.15 4.43
C SER A 66 2.99 -12.86 4.38
N HIS A 67 1.93 -12.20 4.81
CA HIS A 67 0.56 -12.69 4.66
C HIS A 67 0.01 -12.56 3.23
N ARG A 68 0.83 -12.09 2.29
CA ARG A 68 0.48 -11.86 0.87
C ARG A 68 1.26 -12.76 -0.09
N LEU A 69 2.04 -13.71 0.43
CA LEU A 69 2.94 -14.56 -0.36
C LEU A 69 2.23 -15.32 -1.48
N GLU A 70 1.07 -15.92 -1.19
CA GLU A 70 0.28 -16.60 -2.22
C GLU A 70 -0.15 -15.64 -3.33
N ASN A 71 -0.62 -14.44 -2.97
CA ASN A 71 -1.02 -13.43 -3.95
C ASN A 71 0.18 -12.89 -4.74
N ILE A 72 1.36 -12.72 -4.11
CA ILE A 72 2.61 -12.35 -4.79
C ILE A 72 2.93 -13.42 -5.85
N ASN A 73 2.89 -14.69 -5.47
CA ASN A 73 3.13 -15.80 -6.39
C ASN A 73 2.14 -15.81 -7.56
N LEU A 74 0.84 -15.66 -7.29
CA LEU A 74 -0.18 -15.61 -8.34
C LEU A 74 0.02 -14.42 -9.29
N LEU A 75 0.28 -13.25 -8.79
CA LEU A 75 0.58 -12.07 -9.62
C LEU A 75 1.81 -12.28 -10.49
N HIS A 76 2.89 -12.77 -9.91
CA HIS A 76 4.14 -13.04 -10.63
C HIS A 76 3.97 -14.10 -11.72
N GLN A 77 3.22 -15.19 -11.44
CA GLN A 77 3.07 -16.31 -12.35
C GLN A 77 1.99 -16.08 -13.41
N LEU A 78 0.84 -15.50 -13.03
CA LEU A 78 -0.33 -15.41 -13.92
C LEU A 78 -0.47 -14.05 -14.61
N ALA A 79 -0.14 -12.96 -13.91
CA ALA A 79 -0.18 -11.64 -14.50
C ALA A 79 1.15 -11.21 -15.14
N GLU A 80 2.20 -12.05 -14.97
CA GLU A 80 3.52 -11.83 -15.56
C GLU A 80 4.11 -10.45 -15.25
N VAL A 81 4.09 -10.07 -13.95
CA VAL A 81 4.56 -8.78 -13.46
C VAL A 81 5.73 -8.94 -12.49
N GLN A 82 6.57 -7.91 -12.41
CA GLN A 82 7.44 -7.71 -11.26
C GLN A 82 6.59 -7.22 -10.09
N VAL A 83 6.92 -7.60 -8.87
CA VAL A 83 6.20 -7.14 -7.69
C VAL A 83 7.15 -6.42 -6.74
N PHE A 84 6.86 -5.16 -6.43
CA PHE A 84 7.44 -4.48 -5.29
C PHE A 84 6.33 -4.27 -4.24
N ILE A 85 6.45 -4.96 -3.12
CA ILE A 85 5.56 -4.85 -1.97
C ILE A 85 6.37 -4.46 -0.74
N PHE A 86 5.83 -3.62 0.12
CA PHE A 86 6.52 -3.14 1.31
C PHE A 86 5.57 -3.05 2.49
N ASP A 87 6.13 -3.15 3.68
CA ASP A 87 5.43 -2.92 4.94
C ASP A 87 5.39 -1.43 5.26
N TYR A 88 4.22 -0.91 5.61
CA TYR A 88 4.11 0.43 6.19
C TYR A 88 4.85 0.47 7.53
N ARG A 89 5.18 1.66 8.01
CA ARG A 89 5.77 1.84 9.34
C ARG A 89 5.04 1.01 10.40
N GLU A 90 5.78 0.40 11.33
CA GLU A 90 5.31 -0.51 12.39
C GLU A 90 4.86 -1.90 11.90
N TYR A 91 4.64 -2.11 10.59
CA TYR A 91 4.31 -3.43 10.04
C TYR A 91 5.58 -4.21 9.72
N GLY A 92 5.55 -5.53 9.94
CA GLY A 92 6.65 -6.42 9.61
C GLY A 92 7.99 -5.96 10.18
N LYS A 93 8.98 -5.78 9.31
CA LYS A 93 10.32 -5.29 9.70
C LYS A 93 10.49 -3.77 9.54
N SER A 94 9.43 -3.03 9.16
CA SER A 94 9.47 -1.58 9.07
C SER A 94 9.49 -0.94 10.45
N GLU A 95 10.30 0.10 10.60
CA GLU A 95 10.42 0.86 11.85
C GLU A 95 9.28 1.87 12.04
N GLY A 96 9.36 2.64 13.13
CA GLY A 96 8.45 3.76 13.42
C GLY A 96 7.13 3.34 14.03
N LEU A 97 6.21 4.29 14.14
CA LEU A 97 4.88 4.10 14.69
C LEU A 97 3.82 4.46 13.65
N ILE A 98 2.83 3.57 13.49
CA ILE A 98 1.79 3.77 12.49
C ILE A 98 0.91 4.97 12.79
N CYS A 99 0.71 5.80 11.78
CA CYS A 99 -0.28 6.87 11.75
C CYS A 99 -0.65 7.19 10.29
N ARG A 100 -1.79 7.81 10.08
CA ARG A 100 -2.28 8.11 8.72
C ARG A 100 -1.32 8.95 7.90
N GLU A 101 -0.79 10.02 8.48
CA GLU A 101 0.20 10.87 7.80
C GLU A 101 1.44 10.07 7.42
N GLY A 102 1.89 9.21 8.33
CA GLY A 102 3.03 8.33 8.11
C GLY A 102 2.85 7.41 6.92
N THR A 103 1.68 6.77 6.77
CA THR A 103 1.45 5.87 5.63
C THR A 103 1.48 6.59 4.28
N TYR A 104 1.08 7.87 4.21
CA TYR A 104 1.26 8.67 2.99
C TYR A 104 2.74 8.96 2.70
N LYS A 105 3.55 9.22 3.73
CA LYS A 105 5.01 9.37 3.58
C LYS A 105 5.66 8.08 3.13
N ASP A 106 5.25 6.95 3.71
CA ASP A 106 5.73 5.61 3.36
C ASP A 106 5.41 5.28 1.90
N SER A 107 4.18 5.56 1.46
CA SER A 107 3.77 5.33 0.08
C SER A 107 4.55 6.21 -0.92
N ALA A 108 4.78 7.47 -0.59
CA ALA A 108 5.59 8.37 -1.42
C ALA A 108 7.06 7.93 -1.47
N ALA A 109 7.60 7.40 -0.37
CA ALA A 109 8.95 6.84 -0.33
C ALA A 109 9.07 5.59 -1.20
N ALA A 110 8.08 4.68 -1.15
CA ALA A 110 8.04 3.50 -2.00
C ALA A 110 7.99 3.86 -3.49
N TYR A 111 7.17 4.84 -3.87
CA TYR A 111 7.14 5.36 -5.24
C TYR A 111 8.50 5.93 -5.67
N ARG A 112 9.14 6.77 -4.83
CA ARG A 112 10.47 7.31 -5.12
C ARG A 112 11.52 6.21 -5.24
N TYR A 113 11.48 5.21 -4.37
CA TYR A 113 12.38 4.07 -4.46
C TYR A 113 12.28 3.37 -5.80
N VAL A 114 11.05 3.06 -6.26
CA VAL A 114 10.84 2.39 -7.55
C VAL A 114 11.31 3.26 -8.71
N THR A 115 10.93 4.54 -8.74
CA THR A 115 11.19 5.40 -9.90
C THR A 115 12.59 5.98 -9.90
N ALA A 116 13.09 6.49 -8.77
CA ALA A 116 14.38 7.18 -8.71
C ALA A 116 15.55 6.24 -8.39
N THR A 117 15.35 5.27 -7.49
CA THR A 117 16.46 4.37 -7.08
C THR A 117 16.56 3.16 -8.00
N ARG A 118 15.43 2.54 -8.36
CA ARG A 118 15.40 1.39 -9.30
C ARG A 118 15.37 1.82 -10.76
N GLY A 119 15.12 3.09 -11.05
CA GLY A 119 15.11 3.64 -12.39
C GLY A 119 13.93 3.18 -13.27
N ILE A 120 12.83 2.74 -12.66
CA ILE A 120 11.64 2.31 -13.39
C ILE A 120 10.91 3.53 -13.95
N ASP A 121 10.65 3.51 -15.26
CA ASP A 121 9.83 4.54 -15.89
C ASP A 121 8.39 4.47 -15.33
N PRO A 122 7.80 5.58 -14.89
CA PRO A 122 6.40 5.62 -14.50
C PRO A 122 5.43 5.03 -15.54
N ALA A 123 5.79 5.04 -16.82
CA ALA A 123 5.01 4.39 -17.89
C ALA A 123 4.96 2.85 -17.76
N ASP A 124 5.86 2.24 -16.97
CA ASP A 124 5.89 0.82 -16.70
C ASP A 124 5.44 0.49 -15.26
N LEU A 125 5.03 1.50 -14.49
CA LEU A 125 4.63 1.36 -13.09
C LEU A 125 3.11 1.28 -12.94
N VAL A 126 2.61 0.16 -12.45
CA VAL A 126 1.22 -0.04 -12.05
C VAL A 126 1.11 0.14 -10.54
N LEU A 127 0.24 1.06 -10.10
CA LEU A 127 -0.09 1.20 -8.69
C LEU A 127 -1.22 0.22 -8.35
N PHE A 128 -0.98 -0.67 -7.40
CA PHE A 128 -1.96 -1.66 -6.97
C PHE A 128 -2.26 -1.50 -5.48
N GLY A 129 -3.51 -1.12 -5.15
CA GLY A 129 -3.96 -0.94 -3.78
C GLY A 129 -5.05 -1.92 -3.39
N ARG A 130 -4.94 -2.51 -2.19
CA ARG A 130 -5.98 -3.38 -1.62
C ARG A 130 -6.50 -2.81 -0.30
N SER A 131 -7.81 -2.66 -0.15
CA SER A 131 -8.46 -2.17 1.07
C SER A 131 -7.84 -0.83 1.53
N LEU A 132 -7.18 -0.78 2.69
CA LEU A 132 -6.45 0.40 3.17
C LEU A 132 -5.50 0.97 2.09
N GLY A 133 -4.75 0.08 1.42
CA GLY A 133 -3.79 0.47 0.40
C GLY A 133 -4.41 1.19 -0.80
N THR A 134 -5.73 1.07 -1.02
CA THR A 134 -6.40 1.79 -2.10
C THR A 134 -6.31 3.30 -1.91
N ALA A 135 -6.39 3.78 -0.67
CA ALA A 135 -6.29 5.21 -0.38
C ALA A 135 -4.90 5.79 -0.70
N LEU A 136 -3.87 4.99 -0.51
CA LEU A 136 -2.49 5.36 -0.80
C LEU A 136 -2.22 5.33 -2.30
N ALA A 137 -2.67 4.28 -2.99
CA ALA A 137 -2.54 4.14 -4.43
C ALA A 137 -3.31 5.24 -5.19
N VAL A 138 -4.56 5.53 -4.78
CA VAL A 138 -5.37 6.61 -5.34
C VAL A 138 -4.72 7.98 -5.12
N ASP A 139 -4.20 8.24 -3.91
CA ASP A 139 -3.51 9.50 -3.60
C ASP A 139 -2.29 9.71 -4.49
N LEU A 140 -1.48 8.69 -4.69
CA LEU A 140 -0.30 8.76 -5.57
C LEU A 140 -0.72 8.95 -7.03
N ALA A 141 -1.64 8.16 -7.55
CA ALA A 141 -2.09 8.26 -8.95
C ALA A 141 -2.77 9.60 -9.27
N ALA A 142 -3.36 10.26 -8.27
CA ALA A 142 -3.92 11.60 -8.43
C ALA A 142 -2.86 12.72 -8.55
N ARG A 143 -1.60 12.43 -8.17
CA ARG A 143 -0.52 13.44 -8.06
C ARG A 143 0.72 13.11 -8.90
N LEU A 144 0.97 11.85 -9.16
CA LEU A 144 2.21 11.38 -9.77
C LEU A 144 1.90 10.51 -10.99
N PRO A 145 2.78 10.50 -12.00
CA PRO A 145 2.57 9.67 -13.18
C PRO A 145 2.70 8.18 -12.84
N CYS A 146 1.86 7.37 -13.49
CA CYS A 146 1.95 5.92 -13.48
C CYS A 146 1.29 5.36 -14.75
N ARG A 147 1.53 4.09 -15.05
CA ARG A 147 0.93 3.39 -16.20
C ARG A 147 -0.57 3.21 -16.02
N SER A 148 -0.99 2.75 -14.84
CA SER A 148 -2.38 2.47 -14.50
C SER A 148 -2.56 2.33 -13.00
N LEU A 149 -3.81 2.36 -12.56
CA LEU A 149 -4.21 2.16 -11.19
C LEU A 149 -5.15 0.96 -11.10
N ILE A 150 -4.86 0.03 -10.19
CA ILE A 150 -5.74 -1.09 -9.83
C ILE A 150 -6.09 -0.95 -8.37
N ILE A 151 -7.37 -0.98 -8.04
CA ILE A 151 -7.84 -0.93 -6.64
C ILE A 151 -8.78 -2.11 -6.36
N GLU A 152 -8.45 -2.87 -5.33
CA GLU A 152 -9.22 -4.03 -4.86
C GLU A 152 -9.89 -3.72 -3.54
N SER A 153 -11.20 -3.98 -3.46
CA SER A 153 -12.03 -3.71 -2.27
C SER A 153 -11.86 -2.28 -1.72
N PRO A 154 -11.97 -1.24 -2.59
CA PRO A 154 -11.86 0.14 -2.13
C PRO A 154 -13.04 0.53 -1.24
N PHE A 155 -12.81 1.52 -0.40
CA PHE A 155 -13.83 2.22 0.37
C PHE A 155 -13.92 3.69 -0.09
N THR A 156 -15.03 4.36 0.18
CA THR A 156 -15.22 5.77 -0.20
C THR A 156 -14.27 6.69 0.56
N ASN A 157 -14.35 6.67 1.88
CA ASN A 157 -13.48 7.44 2.78
C ASN A 157 -13.49 6.88 4.21
N SER A 158 -12.57 7.36 5.04
CA SER A 158 -12.44 6.91 6.45
C SER A 158 -13.68 7.18 7.29
N SER A 159 -14.40 8.27 7.03
CA SER A 159 -15.58 8.64 7.83
C SER A 159 -16.75 7.72 7.55
N ASP A 160 -16.95 7.34 6.29
CA ASP A 160 -18.00 6.37 5.92
C ASP A 160 -17.70 4.98 6.46
N MET A 161 -16.42 4.57 6.42
CA MET A 161 -15.98 3.31 7.06
C MET A 161 -16.23 3.33 8.58
N ALA A 162 -15.93 4.45 9.26
CA ALA A 162 -16.18 4.58 10.69
C ALA A 162 -17.68 4.48 11.02
N LYS A 163 -18.56 5.10 10.25
CA LYS A 163 -20.01 4.99 10.44
C LYS A 163 -20.51 3.55 10.31
N LEU A 164 -19.90 2.77 9.40
CA LEU A 164 -20.28 1.39 9.15
C LEU A 164 -19.84 0.45 10.29
N PHE A 165 -18.62 0.61 10.79
CA PHE A 165 -18.05 -0.31 11.79
C PHE A 165 -18.17 0.21 13.23
N LEU A 166 -18.33 1.51 13.42
CA LEU A 166 -18.38 2.17 14.73
C LEU A 166 -19.57 3.16 14.76
N PRO A 167 -20.81 2.68 14.65
CA PRO A 167 -21.99 3.54 14.50
C PRO A 167 -22.24 4.50 15.67
N PHE A 168 -21.60 4.29 16.82
CA PHE A 168 -21.65 5.20 17.98
C PHE A 168 -20.67 6.39 17.85
N MET A 169 -19.80 6.41 16.83
CA MET A 169 -18.84 7.49 16.55
C MET A 169 -19.33 8.39 15.41
N PHE A 170 -20.59 8.85 15.46
CA PHE A 170 -21.28 9.54 14.37
C PHE A 170 -20.55 10.77 13.80
N ASP A 171 -19.76 11.49 14.60
CA ASP A 171 -19.07 12.71 14.20
C ASP A 171 -17.55 12.56 14.10
N TRP A 172 -17.05 11.31 14.09
CA TRP A 172 -15.63 11.11 13.99
C TRP A 172 -15.10 11.56 12.61
N ARG A 173 -14.20 12.55 12.64
CA ARG A 173 -13.53 13.08 11.46
C ARG A 173 -12.03 13.09 11.70
N PRO A 174 -11.27 12.23 11.04
CA PRO A 174 -9.82 12.26 11.14
C PRO A 174 -9.26 13.55 10.55
N ARG A 175 -8.19 14.07 11.14
CA ARG A 175 -7.49 15.25 10.64
C ARG A 175 -6.94 15.05 9.23
N ILE A 176 -6.46 13.84 8.94
CA ILE A 176 -5.96 13.42 7.63
C ILE A 176 -6.80 12.22 7.19
N PRO A 177 -7.86 12.40 6.40
CA PRO A 177 -8.71 11.31 5.99
C PRO A 177 -8.05 10.47 4.89
N TYR A 178 -8.31 9.17 4.90
CA TYR A 178 -8.26 8.40 3.66
C TYR A 178 -9.51 8.74 2.86
N ASP A 179 -9.33 9.27 1.66
CA ASP A 179 -10.42 9.77 0.84
C ASP A 179 -10.20 9.35 -0.62
N ASN A 180 -10.78 8.21 -0.97
CA ASN A 180 -10.75 7.71 -2.34
C ASN A 180 -11.74 8.49 -3.22
N LEU A 181 -12.96 8.69 -2.71
CA LEU A 181 -14.03 9.31 -3.49
C LEU A 181 -13.69 10.76 -3.87
N GLY A 182 -13.10 11.53 -2.96
CA GLY A 182 -12.69 12.92 -3.23
C GLY A 182 -11.47 13.07 -4.13
N LYS A 183 -10.81 11.96 -4.49
CA LYS A 183 -9.61 11.97 -5.36
C LYS A 183 -9.79 11.22 -6.66
N ILE A 184 -10.79 10.34 -6.78
CA ILE A 184 -10.93 9.43 -7.92
C ILE A 184 -11.14 10.17 -9.24
N ASP A 185 -11.81 11.31 -9.24
CA ASP A 185 -12.02 12.15 -10.42
C ASP A 185 -10.75 12.86 -10.94
N LYS A 186 -9.66 12.83 -10.16
CA LYS A 186 -8.35 13.34 -10.57
C LYS A 186 -7.51 12.30 -11.30
N ILE A 187 -7.91 11.03 -11.29
CA ILE A 187 -7.19 9.96 -11.98
C ILE A 187 -7.31 10.15 -13.48
N ARG A 188 -6.16 10.12 -14.19
CA ARG A 188 -6.06 10.34 -15.64
C ARG A 188 -5.45 9.14 -16.38
N VAL A 189 -5.23 8.06 -15.67
CA VAL A 189 -4.68 6.80 -16.19
C VAL A 189 -5.76 5.72 -16.20
N PRO A 190 -5.59 4.62 -16.96
CA PRO A 190 -6.50 3.49 -16.89
C PRO A 190 -6.72 3.01 -15.46
N LEU A 191 -7.97 2.82 -15.08
CA LEU A 191 -8.39 2.42 -13.74
C LEU A 191 -9.17 1.10 -13.80
N LEU A 192 -8.73 0.12 -13.01
CA LEU A 192 -9.46 -1.11 -12.74
C LEU A 192 -9.92 -1.13 -11.28
N ILE A 193 -11.22 -1.36 -11.08
CA ILE A 193 -11.81 -1.52 -9.74
C ILE A 193 -12.32 -2.95 -9.60
N ILE A 194 -11.85 -3.64 -8.57
CA ILE A 194 -12.25 -5.01 -8.21
C ILE A 194 -12.95 -4.94 -6.86
N HIS A 195 -14.18 -5.45 -6.79
CA HIS A 195 -14.95 -5.48 -5.54
C HIS A 195 -15.77 -6.75 -5.45
N GLY A 196 -15.92 -7.29 -4.23
CA GLY A 196 -16.85 -8.38 -3.98
C GLY A 196 -18.32 -7.90 -4.04
N SER A 197 -19.22 -8.77 -4.43
CA SER A 197 -20.67 -8.56 -4.42
C SER A 197 -21.27 -8.86 -3.04
#